data_2fabdf3cf09b51a079918af1780cf7b6
#
_entry.id   2fabdf3cf09b51a079918af1780cf7b6
#
_cell.length_a   1.000
_cell.length_b   1.000
_cell.length_c   1.000
_cell.angle_alpha   90.00
_cell.angle_beta   90.00
_cell.angle_gamma   90.00
#
_symmetry.space_group_name_H-M   'P 1'
#
loop_
_entity.id
_entity.type
_entity.pdbx_description
1 polymer ?
#
loop_
_entity_poly.entity_id
_entity_poly.type
_entity_poly.pdbx_seq_one_letter_code
_entity_poly.pdbx_strand_id
1 'polypeptide(L)'
;MELAIGTPPVPFIAQADTGSDLTWTQCQPCKLCFPQDTPIYDTAASSSFSPVACSSATCLPIWSRNCSSAPVCRYRYAYGDGAYSTGNLGTETITFGSASTSSSAHHGVAFGCGEDNGGASYNSTGTVGLGRGTLSLVAQLGVGKFSYCLTDFFNSSLRSPFLFGTLSDIIAGDADAQVQSTPLLQSPQNPSRYFVSLEGISLGDARLPIPNDTFALRADGTGGMIVDSGTIFTALDETAFRVVVSHVADVLGQPVVNATSLDSPCFPAPSDQWQLPAMPDMVLHFAGGADMVLHRDNYMYFDEEDSSFCLTIGGTTPASTSVLGNFQQQNIQMLFDITVGQMSFMPTECSKL
;
A
#
# COMPACT_ATOMS: atom_id res chain seq x y z
N MET A 1 8.81 -2.78 -5.11
CA MET A 1 9.44 -4.03 -4.63
C MET A 1 10.18 -4.66 -5.79
N GLU A 2 11.43 -5.11 -5.57
CA GLU A 2 12.28 -5.70 -6.60
C GLU A 2 12.42 -7.21 -6.34
N LEU A 3 12.01 -8.01 -7.32
CA LEU A 3 11.98 -9.48 -7.29
C LEU A 3 12.49 -10.02 -8.64
N ALA A 4 12.57 -11.35 -8.77
CA ALA A 4 12.69 -11.98 -10.07
C ALA A 4 11.64 -13.08 -10.23
N ILE A 5 11.19 -13.28 -11.48
CA ILE A 5 10.15 -14.25 -11.86
C ILE A 5 10.68 -15.19 -12.95
N GLY A 6 10.37 -16.46 -12.84
CA GLY A 6 10.69 -17.46 -13.87
C GLY A 6 11.99 -18.23 -13.65
N THR A 7 12.23 -19.19 -14.57
CA THR A 7 13.44 -19.97 -14.64
C THR A 7 13.90 -20.06 -16.10
N PRO A 8 14.98 -19.33 -16.50
CA PRO A 8 15.84 -18.48 -15.67
C PRO A 8 15.11 -17.23 -15.10
N PRO A 9 15.60 -16.65 -13.97
CA PRO A 9 14.95 -15.52 -13.33
C PRO A 9 15.06 -14.24 -14.18
N VAL A 10 13.91 -13.55 -14.36
CA VAL A 10 13.78 -12.27 -15.06
C VAL A 10 13.44 -11.20 -14.03
N PRO A 11 14.11 -10.02 -14.04
CA PRO A 11 13.80 -8.93 -13.12
C PRO A 11 12.33 -8.49 -13.18
N PHE A 12 11.73 -8.29 -12.03
CA PHE A 12 10.34 -7.92 -11.85
C PHE A 12 10.26 -6.81 -10.80
N ILE A 13 9.89 -5.61 -11.21
CA ILE A 13 9.73 -4.43 -10.34
C ILE A 13 8.25 -4.15 -10.19
N ALA A 14 7.72 -4.34 -8.99
CA ALA A 14 6.30 -4.23 -8.73
C ALA A 14 5.97 -3.29 -7.58
N GLN A 15 4.78 -2.70 -7.66
CA GLN A 15 4.18 -2.01 -6.52
C GLN A 15 3.87 -3.03 -5.42
N ALA A 16 4.33 -2.79 -4.20
CA ALA A 16 3.97 -3.59 -3.04
C ALA A 16 2.66 -3.07 -2.47
N ASP A 17 1.62 -3.90 -2.46
CA ASP A 17 0.24 -3.47 -2.23
C ASP A 17 -0.44 -4.32 -1.16
N THR A 18 -0.59 -3.76 0.05
CA THR A 18 -1.33 -4.41 1.14
C THR A 18 -2.85 -4.30 0.99
N GLY A 19 -3.32 -3.50 0.05
CA GLY A 19 -4.74 -3.33 -0.28
C GLY A 19 -5.29 -4.40 -1.24
N SER A 20 -4.44 -5.23 -1.87
CA SER A 20 -4.86 -6.28 -2.81
C SER A 20 -4.13 -7.60 -2.61
N ASP A 21 -4.64 -8.68 -3.25
CA ASP A 21 -4.09 -10.04 -3.09
C ASP A 21 -3.28 -10.51 -4.30
N LEU A 22 -3.70 -10.17 -5.51
CA LEU A 22 -3.12 -10.78 -6.70
C LEU A 22 -1.76 -10.16 -7.04
N THR A 23 -0.72 -10.99 -7.05
CA THR A 23 0.54 -10.63 -7.71
C THR A 23 0.37 -10.79 -9.21
N TRP A 24 0.74 -9.78 -10.01
CA TRP A 24 0.69 -9.85 -11.47
C TRP A 24 1.82 -9.02 -12.12
N THR A 25 2.17 -9.40 -13.34
CA THR A 25 3.10 -8.64 -14.20
C THR A 25 2.62 -8.62 -15.63
N GLN A 26 3.09 -7.64 -16.43
CA GLN A 26 2.85 -7.62 -17.86
C GLN A 26 3.53 -8.81 -18.55
N CYS A 27 2.77 -9.53 -19.41
CA CYS A 27 3.23 -10.73 -20.08
C CYS A 27 3.06 -10.67 -21.60
N GLN A 28 3.87 -11.45 -22.30
CA GLN A 28 3.67 -11.74 -23.72
C GLN A 28 2.66 -12.90 -23.94
N PRO A 29 1.82 -12.83 -25.02
CA PRO A 29 1.67 -11.70 -25.94
C PRO A 29 0.90 -10.54 -25.29
N CYS A 30 1.45 -9.34 -25.36
CA CYS A 30 0.80 -8.15 -24.84
C CYS A 30 -0.17 -7.55 -25.86
N LYS A 31 -1.41 -7.32 -25.45
CA LYS A 31 -2.42 -6.62 -26.27
C LYS A 31 -2.43 -5.12 -25.96
N LEU A 32 -2.37 -4.78 -24.70
CA LEU A 32 -2.23 -3.42 -24.20
C LEU A 32 -1.32 -3.45 -22.98
N CYS A 33 -0.15 -2.82 -23.11
CA CYS A 33 0.83 -2.71 -22.04
C CYS A 33 1.33 -1.27 -21.94
N PHE A 34 1.60 -0.85 -20.72
CA PHE A 34 2.29 0.41 -20.46
C PHE A 34 3.82 0.21 -20.60
N PRO A 35 4.60 1.28 -20.85
CA PRO A 35 6.05 1.22 -20.89
C PRO A 35 6.64 0.76 -19.56
N GLN A 36 7.70 -0.06 -19.64
CA GLN A 36 8.47 -0.54 -18.48
C GLN A 36 9.95 -0.69 -18.85
N ASP A 37 10.84 -0.54 -17.87
CA ASP A 37 12.30 -0.60 -18.10
C ASP A 37 12.82 -2.04 -18.20
N THR A 38 12.14 -2.99 -17.55
CA THR A 38 12.49 -4.42 -17.62
C THR A 38 11.79 -5.09 -18.81
N PRO A 39 12.29 -6.24 -19.30
CA PRO A 39 11.59 -6.99 -20.35
C PRO A 39 10.17 -7.39 -19.93
N ILE A 40 9.20 -7.33 -20.87
CA ILE A 40 7.87 -7.93 -20.68
C ILE A 40 8.06 -9.44 -20.52
N TYR A 41 7.47 -10.00 -19.48
CA TYR A 41 7.66 -11.41 -19.12
C TYR A 41 7.13 -12.36 -20.19
N ASP A 42 7.96 -13.30 -20.63
CA ASP A 42 7.59 -14.34 -21.60
C ASP A 42 7.46 -15.70 -20.92
N THR A 43 6.23 -16.18 -20.78
CA THR A 43 5.94 -17.48 -20.18
C THR A 43 6.53 -18.66 -20.95
N ALA A 44 6.71 -18.53 -22.28
CA ALA A 44 7.30 -19.57 -23.11
C ALA A 44 8.81 -19.74 -22.90
N ALA A 45 9.47 -18.69 -22.36
CA ALA A 45 10.90 -18.72 -22.06
C ALA A 45 11.21 -19.26 -20.65
N SER A 46 10.19 -19.57 -19.83
CA SER A 46 10.39 -20.10 -18.47
C SER A 46 10.05 -21.59 -18.37
N SER A 47 11.00 -22.36 -17.86
CA SER A 47 10.82 -23.79 -17.62
C SER A 47 9.96 -24.14 -16.39
N SER A 48 9.74 -23.16 -15.49
CA SER A 48 8.93 -23.33 -14.26
C SER A 48 7.49 -22.85 -14.41
N PHE A 49 7.13 -22.18 -15.53
CA PHE A 49 5.78 -21.71 -15.77
C PHE A 49 4.78 -22.87 -15.95
N SER A 50 3.61 -22.74 -15.29
CA SER A 50 2.48 -23.64 -15.51
C SER A 50 1.16 -22.86 -15.49
N PRO A 51 0.29 -23.02 -16.50
CA PRO A 51 -1.02 -22.37 -16.51
C PRO A 51 -1.94 -22.96 -15.42
N VAL A 52 -2.70 -22.12 -14.75
CA VAL A 52 -3.69 -22.54 -13.75
C VAL A 52 -5.00 -22.90 -14.43
N ALA A 53 -5.49 -24.14 -14.18
CA ALA A 53 -6.77 -24.57 -14.73
C ALA A 53 -7.96 -23.88 -14.05
N CYS A 54 -9.03 -23.64 -14.80
CA CYS A 54 -10.29 -23.08 -14.29
C CYS A 54 -10.93 -23.89 -13.14
N SER A 55 -10.73 -25.20 -13.14
CA SER A 55 -11.22 -26.10 -12.08
C SER A 55 -10.36 -26.12 -10.82
N SER A 56 -9.21 -25.45 -10.84
CA SER A 56 -8.25 -25.44 -9.74
C SER A 56 -8.77 -24.60 -8.57
N ALA A 57 -8.45 -25.04 -7.33
CA ALA A 57 -8.73 -24.27 -6.12
C ALA A 57 -8.06 -22.88 -6.14
N THR A 58 -6.93 -22.75 -6.83
CA THR A 58 -6.21 -21.47 -7.01
C THR A 58 -7.00 -20.48 -7.88
N CYS A 59 -7.87 -20.94 -8.79
CA CYS A 59 -8.72 -20.05 -9.60
C CYS A 59 -9.95 -19.57 -8.85
N LEU A 60 -10.44 -20.30 -7.85
CA LEU A 60 -11.71 -19.99 -7.15
C LEU A 60 -11.72 -18.63 -6.45
N PRO A 61 -10.64 -18.14 -5.82
CA PRO A 61 -10.64 -16.85 -5.15
C PRO A 61 -10.70 -15.64 -6.11
N ILE A 62 -10.47 -15.83 -7.40
CA ILE A 62 -10.59 -14.76 -8.39
C ILE A 62 -12.07 -14.41 -8.59
N TRP A 63 -12.48 -13.28 -8.05
CA TRP A 63 -13.86 -12.80 -8.11
C TRP A 63 -14.38 -12.66 -9.56
N SER A 64 -13.55 -12.08 -10.43
CA SER A 64 -13.88 -11.80 -11.84
C SER A 64 -13.31 -12.83 -12.81
N ARG A 65 -13.15 -14.10 -12.38
CA ARG A 65 -12.64 -15.17 -13.25
C ARG A 65 -13.58 -15.43 -14.42
N ASN A 66 -12.97 -15.71 -15.56
CA ASN A 66 -13.69 -16.15 -16.76
C ASN A 66 -13.13 -17.49 -17.25
N CYS A 67 -14.00 -18.48 -17.31
CA CYS A 67 -13.70 -19.86 -17.73
C CYS A 67 -14.50 -20.29 -18.97
N SER A 68 -15.19 -19.39 -19.65
CA SER A 68 -16.14 -19.73 -20.70
C SER A 68 -15.49 -20.11 -22.04
N SER A 69 -14.24 -19.68 -22.28
CA SER A 69 -13.59 -19.86 -23.60
C SER A 69 -12.31 -20.70 -23.60
N ALA A 70 -11.81 -21.09 -22.43
CA ALA A 70 -10.57 -21.85 -22.32
C ALA A 70 -10.51 -22.63 -20.99
N PRO A 71 -9.78 -23.75 -20.92
CA PRO A 71 -9.57 -24.49 -19.68
C PRO A 71 -8.69 -23.73 -18.67
N VAL A 72 -8.06 -22.63 -19.08
CA VAL A 72 -7.15 -21.80 -18.26
C VAL A 72 -7.94 -20.73 -17.53
N CYS A 73 -7.59 -20.50 -16.28
CA CYS A 73 -8.16 -19.46 -15.44
C CYS A 73 -7.82 -18.06 -15.97
N ARG A 74 -8.79 -17.35 -16.52
CA ARG A 74 -8.64 -15.95 -16.91
C ARG A 74 -9.14 -15.06 -15.79
N TYR A 75 -8.44 -13.93 -15.57
CA TYR A 75 -8.81 -12.95 -14.57
C TYR A 75 -8.97 -11.55 -15.18
N ARG A 76 -9.74 -10.72 -14.49
CA ARG A 76 -9.71 -9.26 -14.59
C ARG A 76 -9.61 -8.71 -13.17
N TYR A 77 -8.56 -7.96 -12.88
CA TYR A 77 -8.35 -7.31 -11.59
C TYR A 77 -8.40 -5.79 -11.81
N ALA A 78 -9.14 -5.06 -10.97
CA ALA A 78 -9.28 -3.62 -11.07
C ALA A 78 -9.03 -2.98 -9.70
N TYR A 79 -8.38 -1.85 -9.71
CA TYR A 79 -7.98 -1.08 -8.54
C TYR A 79 -8.84 0.17 -8.36
N GLY A 80 -8.77 0.79 -7.17
CA GLY A 80 -9.59 1.93 -6.81
C GLY A 80 -9.30 3.21 -7.62
N ASP A 81 -8.09 3.34 -8.16
CA ASP A 81 -7.63 4.43 -9.03
C ASP A 81 -8.00 4.25 -10.52
N GLY A 82 -8.70 3.15 -10.84
CA GLY A 82 -9.07 2.81 -12.21
C GLY A 82 -8.01 2.00 -12.97
N ALA A 83 -6.85 1.72 -12.38
CA ALA A 83 -5.88 0.81 -12.93
C ALA A 83 -6.47 -0.62 -13.01
N TYR A 84 -6.01 -1.41 -13.98
CA TYR A 84 -6.47 -2.78 -14.14
C TYR A 84 -5.44 -3.68 -14.80
N SER A 85 -5.59 -4.98 -14.56
CA SER A 85 -4.89 -6.03 -15.28
C SER A 85 -5.86 -7.14 -15.68
N THR A 86 -5.74 -7.63 -16.91
CA THR A 86 -6.52 -8.74 -17.44
C THR A 86 -5.59 -9.72 -18.14
N GLY A 87 -5.75 -11.02 -17.85
CA GLY A 87 -4.88 -12.03 -18.43
C GLY A 87 -5.20 -13.43 -17.97
N ASN A 88 -4.20 -14.29 -17.98
CA ASN A 88 -4.29 -15.67 -17.53
C ASN A 88 -3.59 -15.85 -16.19
N LEU A 89 -4.16 -16.66 -15.29
CA LEU A 89 -3.49 -17.07 -14.07
C LEU A 89 -2.51 -18.22 -14.37
N GLY A 90 -1.29 -18.08 -13.86
CA GLY A 90 -0.26 -19.12 -13.91
C GLY A 90 0.39 -19.31 -12.55
N THR A 91 1.24 -20.32 -12.45
CA THR A 91 2.17 -20.50 -11.35
C THR A 91 3.60 -20.36 -11.83
N GLU A 92 4.47 -19.81 -10.99
CA GLU A 92 5.85 -19.53 -11.36
C GLU A 92 6.79 -19.59 -10.13
N THR A 93 8.08 -19.57 -10.41
CA THR A 93 9.12 -19.38 -9.39
C THR A 93 9.33 -17.90 -9.16
N ILE A 94 9.15 -17.45 -7.93
CA ILE A 94 9.49 -16.09 -7.48
C ILE A 94 10.78 -16.15 -6.66
N THR A 95 11.74 -15.29 -7.00
CA THR A 95 13.04 -15.22 -6.32
C THR A 95 13.19 -13.86 -5.64
N PHE A 96 13.54 -13.91 -4.35
CA PHE A 96 13.85 -12.76 -3.51
C PHE A 96 15.38 -12.59 -3.40
N GLY A 97 15.82 -11.34 -3.26
CA GLY A 97 17.23 -10.99 -3.16
C GLY A 97 17.93 -10.92 -4.52
N SER A 98 19.17 -10.48 -4.52
CA SER A 98 20.00 -10.40 -5.72
C SER A 98 21.05 -11.50 -5.74
N ALA A 99 21.68 -11.74 -6.90
CA ALA A 99 22.79 -12.71 -7.03
C ALA A 99 23.99 -12.38 -6.14
N SER A 100 24.08 -11.14 -5.62
CA SER A 100 25.14 -10.70 -4.69
C SER A 100 24.77 -10.87 -3.22
N THR A 101 23.49 -11.16 -2.92
CA THR A 101 22.99 -11.50 -1.58
C THR A 101 22.39 -12.89 -1.61
N SER A 102 22.16 -13.52 -0.46
CA SER A 102 21.52 -14.84 -0.43
C SER A 102 20.13 -14.73 -1.09
N SER A 103 19.93 -15.38 -2.24
CA SER A 103 18.63 -15.44 -2.92
C SER A 103 17.80 -16.61 -2.40
N SER A 104 16.49 -16.40 -2.24
CA SER A 104 15.53 -17.45 -1.88
C SER A 104 14.50 -17.60 -3.00
N ALA A 105 14.39 -18.80 -3.56
CA ALA A 105 13.45 -19.12 -4.63
C ALA A 105 12.23 -19.89 -4.07
N HIS A 106 11.03 -19.43 -4.40
CA HIS A 106 9.76 -20.04 -4.02
C HIS A 106 9.03 -20.50 -5.27
N HIS A 107 8.78 -21.80 -5.35
CA HIS A 107 8.20 -22.44 -6.54
C HIS A 107 6.67 -22.52 -6.44
N GLY A 108 6.01 -22.48 -7.60
CA GLY A 108 4.57 -22.68 -7.70
C GLY A 108 3.74 -21.53 -7.16
N VAL A 109 4.29 -20.32 -7.08
CA VAL A 109 3.56 -19.12 -6.67
C VAL A 109 2.59 -18.71 -7.77
N ALA A 110 1.30 -18.65 -7.45
CA ALA A 110 0.27 -18.20 -8.37
C ALA A 110 0.39 -16.71 -8.65
N PHE A 111 0.32 -16.34 -9.93
CA PHE A 111 0.38 -14.94 -10.36
C PHE A 111 -0.49 -14.69 -11.59
N GLY A 112 -0.84 -13.44 -11.81
CA GLY A 112 -1.53 -13.00 -13.02
C GLY A 112 -0.53 -12.62 -14.12
N CYS A 113 -0.64 -13.29 -15.25
CA CYS A 113 0.07 -12.95 -16.47
C CYS A 113 -0.80 -11.95 -17.27
N GLY A 114 -0.53 -10.65 -17.11
CA GLY A 114 -1.34 -9.56 -17.66
C GLY A 114 -1.07 -9.32 -19.13
N GLU A 115 -2.07 -9.56 -19.98
CA GLU A 115 -2.04 -9.37 -21.43
C GLU A 115 -2.65 -8.04 -21.88
N ASP A 116 -3.51 -7.45 -21.03
CA ASP A 116 -4.25 -6.22 -21.27
C ASP A 116 -4.31 -5.44 -19.95
N ASN A 117 -3.50 -4.39 -19.86
CA ASN A 117 -3.23 -3.67 -18.62
C ASN A 117 -3.34 -2.16 -18.87
N GLY A 118 -3.87 -1.42 -17.89
CA GLY A 118 -4.00 0.03 -17.98
C GLY A 118 -4.01 0.69 -16.61
N GLY A 119 -3.85 2.02 -16.62
CA GLY A 119 -3.75 2.84 -15.43
C GLY A 119 -2.34 3.34 -15.14
N ALA A 120 -2.13 3.96 -13.99
CA ALA A 120 -0.85 4.48 -13.58
C ALA A 120 0.12 3.33 -13.21
N SER A 121 1.33 3.35 -13.77
CA SER A 121 2.31 2.28 -13.56
C SER A 121 3.50 2.69 -12.67
N TYR A 122 3.73 3.97 -12.44
CA TYR A 122 4.86 4.50 -11.66
C TYR A 122 6.18 3.73 -11.88
N ASN A 123 6.53 3.43 -13.14
CA ASN A 123 7.68 2.61 -13.54
C ASN A 123 7.67 1.17 -12.98
N SER A 124 6.54 0.66 -12.51
CA SER A 124 6.39 -0.74 -12.11
C SER A 124 5.99 -1.61 -13.30
N THR A 125 6.29 -2.91 -13.22
CA THR A 125 5.88 -3.89 -14.24
C THR A 125 4.55 -4.57 -13.89
N GLY A 126 4.05 -4.32 -12.69
CA GLY A 126 2.84 -4.89 -12.12
C GLY A 126 2.75 -4.64 -10.62
N THR A 127 2.06 -5.52 -9.92
CA THR A 127 1.78 -5.40 -8.48
C THR A 127 2.13 -6.70 -7.75
N VAL A 128 2.70 -6.59 -6.56
CA VAL A 128 2.81 -7.70 -5.59
C VAL A 128 1.71 -7.52 -4.54
N GLY A 129 0.69 -8.36 -4.61
CA GLY A 129 -0.40 -8.35 -3.64
C GLY A 129 0.05 -8.92 -2.29
N LEU A 130 -0.07 -8.11 -1.24
CA LEU A 130 0.33 -8.43 0.14
C LEU A 130 -0.87 -8.48 1.09
N GLY A 131 -2.10 -8.53 0.57
CA GLY A 131 -3.32 -8.62 1.36
C GLY A 131 -3.43 -9.92 2.16
N ARG A 132 -4.59 -10.16 2.74
CA ARG A 132 -4.86 -11.33 3.61
C ARG A 132 -5.47 -12.51 2.87
N GLY A 133 -5.80 -12.35 1.59
CA GLY A 133 -6.42 -13.41 0.79
C GLY A 133 -5.42 -14.48 0.36
N THR A 134 -5.94 -15.62 -0.07
CA THR A 134 -5.15 -16.83 -0.40
C THR A 134 -4.23 -16.67 -1.61
N LEU A 135 -4.46 -15.65 -2.45
CA LEU A 135 -3.61 -15.35 -3.60
C LEU A 135 -2.54 -14.31 -3.31
N SER A 136 -2.52 -13.73 -2.09
CA SER A 136 -1.47 -12.81 -1.69
C SER A 136 -0.13 -13.54 -1.59
N LEU A 137 0.96 -12.83 -1.86
CA LEU A 137 2.29 -13.40 -1.73
C LEU A 137 2.55 -13.90 -0.31
N VAL A 138 2.10 -13.18 0.72
CA VAL A 138 2.24 -13.55 2.14
C VAL A 138 1.58 -14.91 2.43
N ALA A 139 0.35 -15.10 1.95
CA ALA A 139 -0.37 -16.37 2.14
C ALA A 139 0.29 -17.52 1.36
N GLN A 140 0.73 -17.27 0.14
CA GLN A 140 1.38 -18.29 -0.71
C GLN A 140 2.77 -18.70 -0.20
N LEU A 141 3.51 -17.79 0.43
CA LEU A 141 4.77 -18.11 1.10
C LEU A 141 4.56 -18.87 2.41
N GLY A 142 3.33 -18.93 2.93
CA GLY A 142 3.02 -19.54 4.21
C GLY A 142 3.65 -18.83 5.41
N VAL A 143 4.00 -17.55 5.25
CA VAL A 143 4.57 -16.74 6.33
C VAL A 143 3.43 -16.08 7.11
N GLY A 144 3.52 -16.15 8.43
CA GLY A 144 2.47 -15.59 9.31
C GLY A 144 2.61 -14.10 9.54
N LYS A 145 3.74 -13.50 9.14
CA LYS A 145 4.04 -12.07 9.35
C LYS A 145 4.98 -11.52 8.29
N PHE A 146 4.89 -10.22 8.07
CA PHE A 146 5.81 -9.45 7.22
C PHE A 146 5.93 -8.02 7.75
N SER A 147 7.01 -7.36 7.40
CA SER A 147 7.21 -5.95 7.72
C SER A 147 7.84 -5.19 6.55
N TYR A 148 7.68 -3.88 6.58
CA TYR A 148 8.38 -2.97 5.70
C TYR A 148 8.70 -1.67 6.41
N CYS A 149 9.67 -0.93 5.85
CA CYS A 149 10.02 0.40 6.30
C CYS A 149 10.21 1.28 5.06
N LEU A 150 9.27 2.19 4.80
CA LEU A 150 9.27 3.02 3.61
C LEU A 150 10.16 4.23 3.81
N THR A 151 11.08 4.44 2.88
CA THR A 151 11.94 5.63 2.85
C THR A 151 11.20 6.83 2.26
N ASP A 152 11.84 8.01 2.26
CA ASP A 152 11.28 9.23 1.69
C ASP A 152 10.80 9.02 0.24
N PHE A 153 9.55 9.37 -0.01
CA PHE A 153 8.87 9.22 -1.29
C PHE A 153 9.55 9.99 -2.43
N PHE A 154 10.06 11.17 -2.14
CA PHE A 154 10.71 12.04 -3.13
C PHE A 154 12.17 11.67 -3.40
N ASN A 155 12.76 10.76 -2.62
CA ASN A 155 14.14 10.33 -2.79
C ASN A 155 14.25 8.94 -3.43
N SER A 156 14.22 8.89 -4.75
CA SER A 156 14.30 7.63 -5.53
C SER A 156 15.63 6.88 -5.41
N SER A 157 16.67 7.48 -4.80
CA SER A 157 17.94 6.81 -4.57
C SER A 157 17.93 5.86 -3.37
N LEU A 158 16.97 6.03 -2.46
CA LEU A 158 16.83 5.21 -1.27
C LEU A 158 16.12 3.88 -1.58
N ARG A 159 16.30 2.91 -0.70
CA ARG A 159 15.66 1.59 -0.78
C ARG A 159 14.85 1.34 0.48
N SER A 160 13.66 0.79 0.29
CA SER A 160 12.72 0.44 1.36
C SER A 160 12.80 -1.07 1.60
N PRO A 161 13.22 -1.53 2.79
CA PRO A 161 13.28 -2.96 3.07
C PRO A 161 11.87 -3.55 3.23
N PHE A 162 11.67 -4.75 2.66
CA PHE A 162 10.52 -5.64 2.88
C PHE A 162 11.02 -6.96 3.42
N LEU A 163 10.51 -7.40 4.57
CA LEU A 163 10.97 -8.57 5.29
C LEU A 163 9.81 -9.54 5.55
N PHE A 164 10.06 -10.84 5.42
CA PHE A 164 9.03 -11.87 5.55
C PHE A 164 9.40 -12.92 6.62
N GLY A 165 8.39 -13.44 7.31
CA GLY A 165 8.55 -14.48 8.32
C GLY A 165 9.37 -14.00 9.51
N THR A 166 10.34 -14.80 9.94
CA THR A 166 11.18 -14.50 11.12
C THR A 166 12.09 -13.28 10.96
N LEU A 167 12.30 -12.82 9.73
CA LEU A 167 13.08 -11.61 9.46
C LEU A 167 12.28 -10.33 9.66
N SER A 168 10.95 -10.42 9.79
CA SER A 168 10.05 -9.27 9.82
C SER A 168 9.90 -8.61 11.18
N ASP A 169 10.53 -9.14 12.23
CA ASP A 169 10.43 -8.53 13.55
C ASP A 169 10.96 -7.10 13.55
N ILE A 170 10.28 -6.20 14.29
CA ILE A 170 10.69 -4.80 14.39
C ILE A 170 12.11 -4.77 14.99
N ILE A 171 13.01 -4.16 14.24
CA ILE A 171 14.39 -3.96 14.68
C ILE A 171 14.40 -2.66 15.49
N ALA A 172 14.59 -2.74 16.79
CA ALA A 172 14.74 -1.56 17.63
C ALA A 172 15.96 -0.74 17.15
N GLY A 173 15.68 0.40 16.49
CA GLY A 173 16.71 1.30 15.99
C GLY A 173 17.27 2.20 17.09
N ASP A 174 16.41 2.96 17.74
CA ASP A 174 16.76 3.87 18.82
C ASP A 174 16.28 3.33 20.17
N ALA A 175 17.13 3.47 21.18
CA ALA A 175 16.84 2.96 22.55
C ALA A 175 15.57 3.58 23.19
N ASP A 176 15.09 4.70 22.66
CA ASP A 176 13.94 5.45 23.17
C ASP A 176 12.67 5.24 22.31
N ALA A 177 12.76 4.61 21.15
CA ALA A 177 11.62 4.35 20.29
C ALA A 177 10.80 3.15 20.82
N GLN A 178 9.53 3.41 21.15
CA GLN A 178 8.63 2.37 21.65
C GLN A 178 7.81 1.77 20.50
N VAL A 179 7.77 0.44 20.43
CA VAL A 179 6.86 -0.28 19.53
C VAL A 179 5.43 -0.06 20.00
N GLN A 180 4.60 0.47 19.11
CA GLN A 180 3.16 0.62 19.30
C GLN A 180 2.44 -0.53 18.60
N SER A 181 1.30 -0.98 19.13
CA SER A 181 0.57 -2.10 18.54
C SER A 181 -0.93 -1.90 18.63
N THR A 182 -1.63 -2.23 17.55
CA THR A 182 -3.10 -2.19 17.47
C THR A 182 -3.66 -3.48 16.88
N PRO A 183 -4.86 -3.94 17.30
CA PRO A 183 -5.49 -5.12 16.72
C PRO A 183 -5.82 -4.92 15.24
N LEU A 184 -5.61 -5.97 14.44
CA LEU A 184 -6.14 -6.08 13.07
C LEU A 184 -7.58 -6.60 13.13
N LEU A 185 -8.50 -5.81 12.62
CA LEU A 185 -9.90 -6.20 12.52
C LEU A 185 -10.15 -7.08 11.29
N GLN A 186 -11.27 -7.79 11.28
CA GLN A 186 -11.70 -8.59 10.15
C GLN A 186 -13.05 -8.09 9.63
N SER A 187 -13.16 -7.96 8.31
CA SER A 187 -14.42 -7.72 7.62
C SER A 187 -14.77 -8.94 6.77
N PRO A 188 -15.88 -9.63 7.04
CA PRO A 188 -16.32 -10.74 6.17
C PRO A 188 -16.61 -10.31 4.72
N GLN A 189 -16.96 -9.03 4.51
CA GLN A 189 -17.23 -8.45 3.20
C GLN A 189 -15.95 -8.09 2.44
N ASN A 190 -14.88 -7.78 3.19
CA ASN A 190 -13.58 -7.38 2.63
C ASN A 190 -12.44 -8.13 3.33
N PRO A 191 -12.38 -9.48 3.22
CA PRO A 191 -11.46 -10.31 4.01
C PRO A 191 -9.99 -10.12 3.68
N SER A 192 -9.68 -9.55 2.51
CA SER A 192 -8.32 -9.32 2.02
C SER A 192 -7.64 -8.10 2.63
N ARG A 193 -8.39 -7.20 3.28
CA ARG A 193 -7.88 -5.91 3.74
C ARG A 193 -7.41 -5.96 5.19
N TYR A 194 -6.42 -5.13 5.51
CA TYR A 194 -5.91 -4.91 6.87
C TYR A 194 -6.67 -3.75 7.52
N PHE A 195 -7.78 -4.06 8.19
CA PHE A 195 -8.53 -3.05 8.94
C PHE A 195 -7.92 -2.81 10.32
N VAL A 196 -7.88 -1.54 10.72
CA VAL A 196 -7.51 -1.06 12.05
C VAL A 196 -8.60 -0.17 12.61
N SER A 197 -8.68 -0.03 13.93
CA SER A 197 -9.60 0.90 14.59
C SER A 197 -8.89 2.21 14.86
N LEU A 198 -9.13 3.23 14.02
CA LEU A 198 -8.75 4.61 14.31
C LEU A 198 -9.79 5.21 15.24
N GLU A 199 -9.38 5.71 16.41
CA GLU A 199 -10.26 6.27 17.45
C GLU A 199 -10.28 7.80 17.44
N GLY A 200 -9.39 8.42 16.66
CA GLY A 200 -9.36 9.86 16.44
C GLY A 200 -8.00 10.37 16.02
N ILE A 201 -7.94 11.67 15.81
CA ILE A 201 -6.76 12.39 15.33
C ILE A 201 -6.50 13.59 16.25
N SER A 202 -5.22 13.88 16.54
CA SER A 202 -4.79 15.12 17.18
C SER A 202 -3.87 15.89 16.25
N LEU A 203 -3.83 17.22 16.40
CA LEU A 203 -2.86 18.11 15.77
C LEU A 203 -2.19 18.94 16.88
N GLY A 204 -0.92 18.68 17.17
CA GLY A 204 -0.27 19.13 18.39
C GLY A 204 -1.01 18.61 19.63
N ASP A 205 -1.24 19.47 20.61
CA ASP A 205 -1.95 19.11 21.84
C ASP A 205 -3.48 19.07 21.69
N ALA A 206 -4.02 19.44 20.51
CA ALA A 206 -5.45 19.51 20.29
C ALA A 206 -6.00 18.22 19.71
N ARG A 207 -6.85 17.52 20.49
CA ARG A 207 -7.69 16.42 19.94
C ARG A 207 -8.74 17.02 19.01
N LEU A 208 -8.76 16.59 17.76
CA LEU A 208 -9.70 17.11 16.76
C LEU A 208 -11.14 16.66 17.06
N PRO A 209 -12.15 17.53 16.90
CA PRO A 209 -13.54 17.24 17.22
C PRO A 209 -14.21 16.36 16.14
N ILE A 210 -13.62 15.18 15.88
CA ILE A 210 -14.16 14.19 14.97
C ILE A 210 -15.13 13.28 15.76
N PRO A 211 -16.36 13.02 15.26
CA PRO A 211 -17.30 12.12 15.92
C PRO A 211 -16.70 10.71 16.10
N ASN A 212 -16.92 10.10 17.28
CA ASN A 212 -16.27 8.84 17.66
C ASN A 212 -16.57 7.64 16.74
N ASP A 213 -17.69 7.67 16.02
CA ASP A 213 -18.13 6.60 15.12
C ASP A 213 -17.71 6.80 13.65
N THR A 214 -17.02 7.91 13.36
CA THR A 214 -16.59 8.26 11.98
C THR A 214 -15.77 7.14 11.34
N PHE A 215 -14.85 6.54 12.09
CA PHE A 215 -13.97 5.47 11.60
C PHE A 215 -14.44 4.06 11.97
N ALA A 216 -15.68 3.90 12.45
CA ALA A 216 -16.17 2.60 12.83
C ALA A 216 -16.37 1.67 11.63
N LEU A 217 -15.80 0.47 11.68
CA LEU A 217 -16.10 -0.60 10.73
C LEU A 217 -17.50 -1.14 11.01
N ARG A 218 -18.41 -1.02 10.05
CA ARG A 218 -19.81 -1.43 10.19
C ARG A 218 -20.01 -2.89 9.79
N ALA A 219 -21.07 -3.49 10.28
CA ALA A 219 -21.41 -4.89 10.01
C ALA A 219 -21.66 -5.18 8.51
N ASP A 220 -22.04 -4.19 7.73
CA ASP A 220 -22.21 -4.28 6.28
C ASP A 220 -20.88 -4.16 5.50
N GLY A 221 -19.77 -3.97 6.21
CA GLY A 221 -18.43 -3.83 5.63
C GLY A 221 -18.07 -2.42 5.16
N THR A 222 -18.95 -1.43 5.41
CA THR A 222 -18.66 -0.02 5.14
C THR A 222 -17.93 0.65 6.30
N GLY A 223 -17.35 1.82 6.08
CA GLY A 223 -16.54 2.53 7.08
C GLY A 223 -15.25 1.81 7.41
N GLY A 224 -14.74 2.04 8.61
CA GLY A 224 -13.44 1.52 9.05
C GLY A 224 -12.26 2.26 8.43
N MET A 225 -11.07 1.87 8.82
CA MET A 225 -9.82 2.31 8.23
C MET A 225 -8.97 1.10 7.83
N ILE A 226 -8.42 1.10 6.62
CA ILE A 226 -7.46 0.09 6.16
C ILE A 226 -6.06 0.70 6.08
N VAL A 227 -5.05 -0.17 6.21
CA VAL A 227 -3.65 0.19 5.96
C VAL A 227 -3.26 -0.33 4.59
N ASP A 228 -2.88 0.60 3.70
CA ASP A 228 -2.69 0.30 2.28
C ASP A 228 -1.40 0.93 1.75
N SER A 229 -0.38 0.09 1.53
CA SER A 229 0.89 0.52 0.94
C SER A 229 0.80 0.77 -0.56
N GLY A 230 -0.26 0.32 -1.22
CA GLY A 230 -0.56 0.57 -2.62
C GLY A 230 -1.19 1.93 -2.90
N THR A 231 -1.78 2.56 -1.88
CA THR A 231 -2.34 3.91 -1.96
C THR A 231 -1.28 4.93 -1.50
N ILE A 232 -1.08 6.02 -2.26
CA ILE A 232 -0.03 7.01 -1.93
C ILE A 232 -0.48 7.89 -0.75
N PHE A 233 -1.54 8.68 -0.92
CA PHE A 233 -2.03 9.60 0.09
C PHE A 233 -3.13 8.97 0.93
N THR A 234 -3.15 9.29 2.22
CA THR A 234 -4.26 8.91 3.09
C THR A 234 -5.56 9.53 2.59
N ALA A 235 -6.63 8.73 2.63
CA ALA A 235 -7.98 9.20 2.36
C ALA A 235 -8.85 8.98 3.59
N LEU A 236 -9.36 10.06 4.17
CA LEU A 236 -10.22 10.03 5.36
C LEU A 236 -11.69 10.14 4.98
N ASP A 237 -12.58 9.56 5.79
CA ASP A 237 -14.01 9.89 5.74
C ASP A 237 -14.20 11.41 5.66
N GLU A 238 -15.10 11.85 4.80
CA GLU A 238 -15.33 13.28 4.51
C GLU A 238 -15.52 14.14 5.77
N THR A 239 -16.17 13.57 6.80
CA THR A 239 -16.39 14.28 8.06
C THR A 239 -15.08 14.57 8.78
N ALA A 240 -14.21 13.55 8.89
CA ALA A 240 -12.89 13.70 9.50
C ALA A 240 -11.98 14.59 8.66
N PHE A 241 -11.97 14.40 7.35
CA PHE A 241 -11.18 15.18 6.42
C PHE A 241 -11.44 16.68 6.55
N ARG A 242 -12.71 17.11 6.57
CA ARG A 242 -13.06 18.52 6.73
C ARG A 242 -12.55 19.12 8.06
N VAL A 243 -12.63 18.33 9.13
CA VAL A 243 -12.12 18.76 10.43
C VAL A 243 -10.60 18.93 10.40
N VAL A 244 -9.87 17.97 9.82
CA VAL A 244 -8.41 18.04 9.67
C VAL A 244 -8.00 19.26 8.86
N VAL A 245 -8.61 19.46 7.68
CA VAL A 245 -8.30 20.60 6.79
C VAL A 245 -8.56 21.95 7.48
N SER A 246 -9.69 22.07 8.19
CA SER A 246 -10.01 23.31 8.92
C SER A 246 -8.97 23.63 9.98
N HIS A 247 -8.54 22.64 10.78
CA HIS A 247 -7.55 22.89 11.83
C HIS A 247 -6.15 23.16 11.27
N VAL A 248 -5.76 22.52 10.16
CA VAL A 248 -4.51 22.84 9.46
C VAL A 248 -4.55 24.28 8.92
N ALA A 249 -5.68 24.71 8.32
CA ALA A 249 -5.88 26.06 7.85
C ALA A 249 -5.76 27.09 8.99
N ASP A 250 -6.33 26.78 10.17
CA ASP A 250 -6.24 27.64 11.36
C ASP A 250 -4.80 27.76 11.86
N VAL A 251 -4.04 26.66 11.88
CA VAL A 251 -2.61 26.66 12.28
C VAL A 251 -1.77 27.49 11.30
N LEU A 252 -2.01 27.32 9.99
CA LEU A 252 -1.30 28.07 8.96
C LEU A 252 -1.71 29.54 8.89
N GLY A 253 -2.90 29.87 9.39
CA GLY A 253 -3.50 31.21 9.24
C GLY A 253 -3.82 31.55 7.78
N GLN A 254 -4.08 30.54 6.95
CA GLN A 254 -4.28 30.68 5.50
C GLN A 254 -5.50 29.91 5.00
N PRO A 255 -6.21 30.48 4.00
CA PRO A 255 -7.32 29.76 3.38
C PRO A 255 -6.81 28.62 2.52
N VAL A 256 -7.63 27.56 2.40
CA VAL A 256 -7.41 26.48 1.43
C VAL A 256 -7.58 27.05 0.02
N VAL A 257 -6.65 26.77 -0.86
CA VAL A 257 -6.80 26.96 -2.30
C VAL A 257 -7.16 25.62 -2.94
N ASN A 258 -7.80 25.64 -4.11
CA ASN A 258 -8.25 24.44 -4.78
C ASN A 258 -7.11 23.43 -4.95
N ALA A 259 -7.46 22.17 -4.76
CA ALA A 259 -6.57 21.04 -4.83
C ALA A 259 -5.83 20.95 -6.18
N THR A 260 -4.60 20.46 -6.12
CA THR A 260 -3.82 19.99 -7.25
C THR A 260 -4.52 18.82 -7.94
N SER A 261 -3.92 18.30 -9.01
CA SER A 261 -4.37 17.09 -9.73
C SER A 261 -4.55 15.82 -8.86
N LEU A 262 -4.16 15.87 -7.58
CA LEU A 262 -4.28 14.77 -6.61
C LEU A 262 -5.43 14.94 -5.61
N ASP A 263 -6.35 15.89 -5.83
CA ASP A 263 -7.48 16.23 -4.94
C ASP A 263 -7.06 16.53 -3.49
N SER A 264 -5.81 16.90 -3.27
CA SER A 264 -5.26 17.27 -1.96
C SER A 264 -5.41 18.77 -1.72
N PRO A 265 -5.87 19.19 -0.53
CA PRO A 265 -6.00 20.62 -0.22
C PRO A 265 -4.62 21.27 -0.09
N CYS A 266 -4.46 22.40 -0.76
CA CYS A 266 -3.23 23.18 -0.75
C CYS A 266 -3.45 24.56 -0.14
N PHE A 267 -2.38 25.17 0.34
CA PHE A 267 -2.34 26.48 0.96
C PHE A 267 -1.26 27.31 0.26
N PRO A 268 -1.50 28.60 -0.07
CA PRO A 268 -0.50 29.42 -0.74
C PRO A 268 0.77 29.51 0.09
N ALA A 269 1.93 29.29 -0.52
CA ALA A 269 3.19 29.61 0.13
C ALA A 269 3.52 31.09 -0.01
N PRO A 270 4.06 31.75 1.03
CA PRO A 270 4.65 33.08 0.88
C PRO A 270 5.74 33.08 -0.20
N SER A 271 5.86 34.17 -0.97
CA SER A 271 6.74 34.26 -2.14
C SER A 271 8.24 34.09 -1.86
N ASP A 272 8.63 34.14 -0.60
CA ASP A 272 10.01 33.95 -0.11
C ASP A 272 10.21 32.65 0.67
N GLN A 273 9.18 31.79 0.75
CA GLN A 273 9.21 30.56 1.53
C GLN A 273 9.18 29.33 0.63
N TRP A 274 10.32 28.65 0.51
CA TRP A 274 10.54 27.43 -0.27
C TRP A 274 10.61 26.16 0.59
N GLN A 275 10.28 26.26 1.87
CA GLN A 275 10.31 25.16 2.81
C GLN A 275 8.98 25.09 3.57
N LEU A 276 8.56 23.88 3.90
CA LEU A 276 7.38 23.66 4.71
C LEU A 276 7.45 24.48 6.01
N PRO A 277 6.35 25.16 6.40
CA PRO A 277 6.29 25.91 7.67
C PRO A 277 6.46 24.96 8.86
N ALA A 278 6.77 25.54 10.02
CA ALA A 278 6.72 24.78 11.27
C ALA A 278 5.26 24.37 11.54
N MET A 279 5.01 23.09 11.59
CA MET A 279 3.71 22.50 11.86
C MET A 279 3.80 21.57 13.07
N PRO A 280 2.77 21.52 13.92
CA PRO A 280 2.73 20.55 15.01
C PRO A 280 2.60 19.12 14.46
N ASP A 281 3.07 18.14 15.23
CA ASP A 281 2.87 16.73 14.87
C ASP A 281 1.37 16.40 14.82
N MET A 282 1.00 15.55 13.86
CA MET A 282 -0.32 14.93 13.80
C MET A 282 -0.23 13.54 14.44
N VAL A 283 -1.20 13.18 15.27
CA VAL A 283 -1.22 11.86 15.91
C VAL A 283 -2.47 11.12 15.51
N LEU A 284 -2.29 9.93 14.94
CA LEU A 284 -3.37 8.99 14.69
C LEU A 284 -3.49 8.06 15.90
N HIS A 285 -4.63 8.11 16.60
CA HIS A 285 -4.87 7.32 17.81
C HIS A 285 -5.61 6.04 17.44
N PHE A 286 -4.95 4.90 17.59
CA PHE A 286 -5.53 3.59 17.31
C PHE A 286 -5.99 2.87 18.58
N ALA A 287 -6.88 1.89 18.41
CA ALA A 287 -7.31 1.01 19.48
C ALA A 287 -6.13 0.34 20.19
N GLY A 288 -6.27 0.13 21.50
CA GLY A 288 -5.22 -0.41 22.36
C GLY A 288 -4.25 0.64 22.89
N GLY A 289 -4.54 1.93 22.65
CA GLY A 289 -3.70 3.06 23.09
C GLY A 289 -2.44 3.24 22.24
N ALA A 290 -2.46 2.79 21.00
CA ALA A 290 -1.35 2.93 20.07
C ALA A 290 -1.45 4.27 19.32
N ASP A 291 -0.43 5.10 19.47
CA ASP A 291 -0.35 6.43 18.87
C ASP A 291 0.69 6.46 17.76
N MET A 292 0.26 6.70 16.52
CA MET A 292 1.15 6.90 15.38
C MET A 292 1.39 8.40 15.20
N VAL A 293 2.60 8.83 15.54
CA VAL A 293 3.02 10.22 15.41
C VAL A 293 3.49 10.45 13.97
N LEU A 294 2.87 11.40 13.31
CA LEU A 294 3.20 11.86 11.97
C LEU A 294 3.86 13.24 12.07
N HIS A 295 5.15 13.31 11.78
CA HIS A 295 5.82 14.58 11.64
C HIS A 295 5.32 15.33 10.40
N ARG A 296 5.50 16.64 10.36
CA ARG A 296 5.06 17.51 9.26
C ARG A 296 5.29 16.88 7.87
N ASP A 297 6.47 16.34 7.63
CA ASP A 297 6.88 15.78 6.34
C ASP A 297 6.16 14.46 5.98
N ASN A 298 5.40 13.86 6.94
CA ASN A 298 4.53 12.71 6.70
C ASN A 298 3.11 13.10 6.28
N TYR A 299 2.71 14.38 6.38
CA TYR A 299 1.34 14.76 6.03
C TYR A 299 1.26 16.04 5.17
N MET A 300 2.40 16.67 4.86
CA MET A 300 2.49 17.83 3.96
C MET A 300 3.69 17.72 3.03
N TYR A 301 3.57 18.34 1.86
CA TYR A 301 4.69 18.54 0.94
C TYR A 301 4.61 19.94 0.33
N PHE A 302 5.74 20.42 -0.20
CA PHE A 302 5.79 21.65 -0.96
C PHE A 302 5.65 21.35 -2.45
N ASP A 303 4.67 21.96 -3.08
CA ASP A 303 4.46 21.91 -4.51
C ASP A 303 5.18 23.10 -5.16
N GLU A 304 6.26 22.80 -5.92
CA GLU A 304 7.09 23.83 -6.55
C GLU A 304 6.38 24.48 -7.74
N GLU A 305 5.51 23.75 -8.46
CA GLU A 305 4.81 24.27 -9.63
C GLU A 305 3.80 25.33 -9.26
N ASP A 306 3.01 25.07 -8.23
CA ASP A 306 1.95 25.96 -7.77
C ASP A 306 2.40 26.87 -6.60
N SER A 307 3.65 26.73 -6.14
CA SER A 307 4.18 27.43 -4.97
C SER A 307 3.23 27.34 -3.78
N SER A 308 2.89 26.10 -3.43
CA SER A 308 1.87 25.80 -2.41
C SER A 308 2.35 24.75 -1.41
N PHE A 309 1.83 24.79 -0.19
CA PHE A 309 1.95 23.71 0.79
C PHE A 309 0.73 22.83 0.71
N CYS A 310 0.89 21.58 0.34
CA CYS A 310 -0.21 20.67 0.11
C CYS A 310 -0.27 19.57 1.18
N LEU A 311 -1.48 19.20 1.62
CA LEU A 311 -1.66 18.01 2.45
C LEU A 311 -1.54 16.76 1.58
N THR A 312 -1.00 15.69 2.16
CA THR A 312 -1.01 14.34 1.58
C THR A 312 -2.17 13.52 2.16
N ILE A 313 -3.24 14.21 2.51
CA ILE A 313 -4.48 13.66 3.06
C ILE A 313 -5.63 14.21 2.24
N GLY A 314 -6.39 13.31 1.63
CA GLY A 314 -7.62 13.60 0.88
C GLY A 314 -8.87 13.15 1.61
N GLY A 315 -10.03 13.45 1.03
CA GLY A 315 -11.33 13.03 1.52
C GLY A 315 -11.94 11.91 0.70
N THR A 316 -12.71 11.03 1.34
CA THR A 316 -13.58 10.06 0.67
C THR A 316 -15.04 10.49 0.82
N THR A 317 -15.98 9.76 0.20
CA THR A 317 -17.41 9.98 0.45
C THR A 317 -17.77 9.59 1.89
N PRO A 318 -18.82 10.21 2.50
CA PRO A 318 -19.25 9.86 3.83
C PRO A 318 -19.54 8.37 4.00
N ALA A 319 -19.16 7.82 5.14
CA ALA A 319 -19.31 6.39 5.46
C ALA A 319 -18.50 5.41 4.60
N SER A 320 -17.61 5.92 3.75
CA SER A 320 -16.64 5.08 3.03
C SER A 320 -15.52 4.60 3.94
N THR A 321 -14.81 3.58 3.49
CA THR A 321 -13.58 3.13 4.17
C THR A 321 -12.49 4.19 4.03
N SER A 322 -11.92 4.61 5.15
CA SER A 322 -10.72 5.43 5.17
C SER A 322 -9.48 4.57 4.85
N VAL A 323 -8.46 5.18 4.29
CA VAL A 323 -7.23 4.51 3.89
C VAL A 323 -6.04 5.22 4.49
N LEU A 324 -5.19 4.51 5.22
CA LEU A 324 -3.87 5.00 5.63
C LEU A 324 -2.90 4.70 4.48
N GLY A 325 -2.54 5.75 3.72
CA GLY A 325 -1.66 5.66 2.56
C GLY A 325 -0.18 5.54 2.94
N ASN A 326 0.64 5.20 1.96
CA ASN A 326 2.06 4.93 2.18
C ASN A 326 2.88 6.19 2.51
N PHE A 327 2.43 7.36 2.10
CA PHE A 327 3.10 8.62 2.43
C PHE A 327 3.14 8.87 3.94
N GLN A 328 2.07 8.56 4.66
CA GLN A 328 2.02 8.63 6.13
C GLN A 328 2.82 7.53 6.82
N GLN A 329 3.19 6.48 6.10
CA GLN A 329 3.95 5.34 6.64
C GLN A 329 5.47 5.48 6.45
N GLN A 330 5.95 6.59 5.85
CA GLN A 330 7.38 6.84 5.65
C GLN A 330 8.12 7.01 6.98
N ASN A 331 9.32 6.42 7.05
CA ASN A 331 10.16 6.42 8.25
C ASN A 331 9.42 5.86 9.49
N ILE A 332 8.54 4.89 9.23
CA ILE A 332 7.88 4.08 10.26
C ILE A 332 8.04 2.61 9.82
N GLN A 333 8.66 1.78 10.63
CA GLN A 333 8.66 0.35 10.41
C GLN A 333 7.28 -0.21 10.73
N MET A 334 6.62 -0.82 9.74
CA MET A 334 5.28 -1.41 9.84
C MET A 334 5.40 -2.92 9.86
N LEU A 335 4.86 -3.58 10.87
CA LEU A 335 4.80 -5.04 11.01
C LEU A 335 3.34 -5.51 11.03
N PHE A 336 3.03 -6.45 10.17
CA PHE A 336 1.73 -7.14 10.13
C PHE A 336 1.93 -8.57 10.61
N ASP A 337 1.49 -8.89 11.82
CA ASP A 337 1.44 -10.25 12.32
C ASP A 337 0.02 -10.80 12.19
N ILE A 338 -0.18 -11.58 11.11
CA ILE A 338 -1.48 -12.15 10.75
C ILE A 338 -1.84 -13.29 11.71
N THR A 339 -0.84 -13.96 12.31
CA THR A 339 -1.06 -15.11 13.18
C THR A 339 -1.69 -14.73 14.51
N VAL A 340 -1.29 -13.58 15.05
CA VAL A 340 -1.87 -13.04 16.28
C VAL A 340 -2.90 -11.95 16.02
N GLY A 341 -3.09 -11.53 14.75
CA GLY A 341 -4.06 -10.51 14.38
C GLY A 341 -3.69 -9.11 14.88
N GLN A 342 -2.44 -8.72 14.73
CA GLN A 342 -1.91 -7.46 15.23
C GLN A 342 -1.09 -6.72 14.17
N MET A 343 -1.22 -5.40 14.13
CA MET A 343 -0.28 -4.51 13.47
C MET A 343 0.55 -3.80 14.52
N SER A 344 1.86 -3.79 14.31
CA SER A 344 2.80 -3.04 15.15
C SER A 344 3.57 -2.04 14.30
N PHE A 345 3.95 -0.92 14.88
CA PHE A 345 4.70 0.11 14.18
C PHE A 345 5.66 0.84 15.14
N MET A 346 6.74 1.37 14.56
CA MET A 346 7.75 2.11 15.30
C MET A 346 8.39 3.17 14.38
N PRO A 347 8.49 4.43 14.82
CA PRO A 347 9.29 5.44 14.12
C PRO A 347 10.73 4.94 13.92
N THR A 348 11.23 5.02 12.69
CA THR A 348 12.52 4.41 12.32
C THR A 348 13.10 5.15 11.12
N GLU A 349 14.38 5.47 11.12
CA GLU A 349 15.04 5.97 9.92
C GLU A 349 15.26 4.82 8.92
N CYS A 350 14.28 4.61 8.02
CA CYS A 350 14.20 3.45 7.14
C CYS A 350 15.41 3.30 6.18
N SER A 351 16.10 4.39 5.87
CA SER A 351 17.31 4.39 5.04
C SER A 351 18.52 3.73 5.71
N LYS A 352 18.44 3.44 7.01
CA LYS A 352 19.50 2.82 7.80
C LYS A 352 19.24 1.34 8.13
N LEU A 353 18.10 0.77 7.71
CA LEU A 353 17.76 -0.63 7.93
C LEU A 353 18.34 -1.58 6.90
#